data_0030906f231e9aad1a04d9a4da0bc116
#
_entry.id   0030906f231e9aad1a04d9a4da0bc116
#
_cell.length_a   1.000
_cell.length_b   1.000
_cell.length_c   1.000
_cell.angle_alpha   90.00
_cell.angle_beta   90.00
_cell.angle_gamma   90.00
#
_symmetry.space_group_name_H-M   'P 1'
#
loop_
_entity.id
_entity.type
_entity.pdbx_description
1 polymer ?
#
loop_
_entity_poly.entity_id
_entity_poly.type
_entity_poly.pdbx_seq_one_letter_code
_entity_poly.pdbx_strand_id
1 'polypeptide(L)'
;MRTRWQRFLDSQFLYSFRRDPVAVVSFTILVVLVVSAFAAPLVAPHDPYDTTTIDIMDAEIPPMWAEGGNASFPLGTDAQGRDMLSTMLYGMRVSIIIGLGAVALQAMLGILVGLFSGYFGRKVDAILMRVADVQLSFSTYMVAIFIGAIVQTAFGVGNYNAVAVPLLIVIIGLAEWPQYARTVRASVLAEKKQEYV
;
A
#
# COMPACT_ATOMS: atom_id res chain seq x y z
N MET A 1 -34.44 -7.81 21.87
CA MET A 1 -33.09 -7.15 21.76
C MET A 1 -32.52 -7.44 20.37
N ARG A 2 -32.44 -6.44 19.50
CA ARG A 2 -31.79 -6.64 18.18
C ARG A 2 -30.29 -6.78 18.43
N THR A 3 -29.68 -7.82 17.88
CA THR A 3 -28.24 -8.07 17.99
C THR A 3 -27.44 -6.94 17.30
N ARG A 4 -26.21 -6.67 17.76
CA ARG A 4 -25.31 -5.66 17.17
C ARG A 4 -25.16 -5.83 15.64
N TRP A 5 -25.18 -7.06 15.17
CA TRP A 5 -25.14 -7.43 13.75
C TRP A 5 -26.38 -6.97 12.97
N GLN A 6 -27.57 -7.07 13.54
CA GLN A 6 -28.80 -6.60 12.89
C GLN A 6 -28.82 -5.08 12.75
N ARG A 7 -28.32 -4.33 13.75
CA ARG A 7 -28.18 -2.87 13.65
C ARG A 7 -27.15 -2.44 12.60
N PHE A 8 -26.09 -3.22 12.39
CA PHE A 8 -25.09 -2.95 11.36
C PHE A 8 -25.67 -3.24 9.96
N LEU A 9 -26.41 -4.33 9.79
CA LEU A 9 -27.08 -4.68 8.53
C LEU A 9 -28.21 -3.72 8.15
N ASP A 10 -28.87 -3.11 9.14
CA ASP A 10 -29.92 -2.10 8.97
C ASP A 10 -29.34 -0.67 8.89
N SER A 11 -28.02 -0.51 8.85
CA SER A 11 -27.41 0.81 8.78
C SER A 11 -27.68 1.47 7.41
N GLN A 12 -27.97 2.76 7.46
CA GLN A 12 -28.23 3.58 6.27
C GLN A 12 -27.08 3.51 5.25
N PHE A 13 -25.86 3.27 5.74
CA PHE A 13 -24.67 3.07 4.94
C PHE A 13 -24.77 1.81 4.06
N LEU A 14 -25.09 0.66 4.63
CA LEU A 14 -25.24 -0.60 3.89
C LEU A 14 -26.42 -0.57 2.91
N TYR A 15 -27.50 0.10 3.28
CA TYR A 15 -28.64 0.30 2.39
C TYR A 15 -28.23 1.14 1.17
N SER A 16 -27.56 2.28 1.36
CA SER A 16 -27.06 3.14 0.29
C SER A 16 -26.03 2.41 -0.59
N PHE A 17 -25.10 1.68 0.04
CA PHE A 17 -24.08 0.91 -0.67
C PHE A 17 -24.68 -0.14 -1.61
N ARG A 18 -25.66 -0.92 -1.14
CA ARG A 18 -26.32 -1.97 -1.94
C ARG A 18 -27.17 -1.40 -3.08
N ARG A 19 -27.61 -0.17 -2.97
CA ARG A 19 -28.45 0.49 -3.97
C ARG A 19 -27.64 1.17 -5.07
N ASP A 20 -26.35 1.39 -4.83
CA ASP A 20 -25.43 1.95 -5.82
C ASP A 20 -24.69 0.81 -6.53
N PRO A 21 -25.04 0.49 -7.82
CA PRO A 21 -24.41 -0.59 -8.55
C PRO A 21 -22.92 -0.33 -8.79
N VAL A 22 -22.50 0.94 -8.92
CA VAL A 22 -21.10 1.29 -9.12
C VAL A 22 -20.30 0.96 -7.88
N ALA A 23 -20.81 1.29 -6.69
CA ALA A 23 -20.15 0.97 -5.41
C ALA A 23 -20.02 -0.55 -5.22
N VAL A 24 -21.06 -1.31 -5.52
CA VAL A 24 -21.05 -2.78 -5.41
C VAL A 24 -20.04 -3.41 -6.37
N VAL A 25 -20.06 -3.00 -7.63
CA VAL A 25 -19.13 -3.52 -8.64
C VAL A 25 -17.69 -3.19 -8.29
N SER A 26 -17.40 -1.94 -7.93
CA SER A 26 -16.05 -1.50 -7.55
C SER A 26 -15.53 -2.24 -6.32
N PHE A 27 -16.38 -2.43 -5.31
CA PHE A 27 -16.02 -3.20 -4.12
C PHE A 27 -15.77 -4.68 -4.43
N THR A 28 -16.60 -5.27 -5.30
CA THR A 28 -16.41 -6.67 -5.73
C THR A 28 -15.10 -6.83 -6.46
N ILE A 29 -14.76 -5.94 -7.39
CA ILE A 29 -13.47 -5.95 -8.10
C ILE A 29 -12.31 -5.83 -7.10
N LEU A 30 -12.40 -4.89 -6.16
CA LEU A 30 -11.38 -4.73 -5.11
C LEU A 30 -11.18 -6.01 -4.29
N VAL A 31 -12.29 -6.62 -3.84
CA VAL A 31 -12.23 -7.87 -3.07
C VAL A 31 -11.61 -9.00 -3.89
N VAL A 32 -12.00 -9.15 -5.16
CA VAL A 32 -11.43 -10.15 -6.06
C VAL A 32 -9.92 -9.95 -6.22
N LEU A 33 -9.47 -8.70 -6.46
CA LEU A 33 -8.05 -8.38 -6.59
C LEU A 33 -7.26 -8.68 -5.30
N VAL A 34 -7.79 -8.29 -4.15
CA VAL A 34 -7.14 -8.55 -2.87
C VAL A 34 -7.07 -10.06 -2.58
N VAL A 35 -8.19 -10.78 -2.79
CA VAL A 35 -8.24 -12.23 -2.55
C VAL A 35 -7.28 -12.95 -3.50
N SER A 36 -7.28 -12.62 -4.79
CA SER A 36 -6.37 -13.24 -5.77
C SER A 36 -4.91 -12.97 -5.46
N ALA A 37 -4.57 -11.78 -4.98
CA ALA A 37 -3.20 -11.42 -4.57
C ALA A 37 -2.71 -12.27 -3.39
N PHE A 38 -3.55 -12.46 -2.36
CA PHE A 38 -3.18 -13.30 -1.21
C PHE A 38 -3.29 -14.80 -1.49
N ALA A 39 -4.15 -15.20 -2.43
CA ALA A 39 -4.25 -16.55 -2.93
C ALA A 39 -3.22 -16.86 -4.03
N ALA A 40 -2.32 -15.94 -4.38
CA ALA A 40 -1.32 -16.12 -5.43
C ALA A 40 -0.58 -17.47 -5.36
N PRO A 41 -0.11 -17.98 -4.20
CA PRO A 41 0.56 -19.29 -4.12
C PRO A 41 -0.32 -20.48 -4.50
N LEU A 42 -1.66 -20.32 -4.55
CA LEU A 42 -2.62 -21.36 -4.88
C LEU A 42 -3.18 -21.21 -6.30
N VAL A 43 -3.21 -19.97 -6.82
CA VAL A 43 -3.87 -19.64 -8.09
C VAL A 43 -2.86 -19.41 -9.21
N ALA A 44 -1.64 -18.96 -8.89
CA ALA A 44 -0.60 -18.69 -9.87
C ALA A 44 -0.12 -20.01 -10.51
N PRO A 45 -0.04 -20.09 -11.85
CA PRO A 45 0.47 -21.29 -12.54
C PRO A 45 1.92 -21.60 -12.20
N HIS A 46 2.75 -20.57 -11.98
CA HIS A 46 4.19 -20.69 -11.74
C HIS A 46 4.62 -19.82 -10.56
N ASP A 47 5.75 -20.13 -9.93
CA ASP A 47 6.39 -19.25 -8.96
C ASP A 47 7.38 -18.32 -9.70
N PRO A 48 7.11 -17.00 -9.80
CA PRO A 48 7.97 -16.08 -10.54
C PRO A 48 9.31 -15.80 -9.84
N TYR A 49 9.51 -16.29 -8.62
CA TYR A 49 10.75 -16.15 -7.85
C TYR A 49 11.60 -17.43 -7.81
N ASP A 50 11.06 -18.54 -8.30
CA ASP A 50 11.82 -19.78 -8.41
C ASP A 50 12.65 -19.78 -9.71
N THR A 51 13.92 -19.43 -9.57
CA THR A 51 14.87 -19.39 -10.69
C THR A 51 15.15 -20.76 -11.33
N THR A 52 14.74 -21.86 -10.71
CA THR A 52 14.91 -23.21 -11.27
C THR A 52 13.87 -23.54 -12.32
N THR A 53 12.73 -22.87 -12.28
CA THR A 53 11.60 -23.07 -13.21
C THR A 53 11.53 -22.03 -14.32
N ILE A 54 12.38 -21.00 -14.26
CA ILE A 54 12.43 -19.93 -15.27
C ILE A 54 13.41 -20.34 -16.36
N ASP A 55 12.90 -20.44 -17.61
CA ASP A 55 13.74 -20.69 -18.80
C ASP A 55 13.76 -19.43 -19.68
N ILE A 56 14.98 -18.96 -19.99
CA ILE A 56 15.19 -17.83 -20.91
C ILE A 56 14.71 -18.16 -22.33
N MET A 57 14.61 -19.44 -22.68
CA MET A 57 14.06 -19.89 -23.97
C MET A 57 12.56 -19.60 -24.08
N ASP A 58 11.87 -19.44 -22.95
CA ASP A 58 10.46 -19.08 -22.89
C ASP A 58 10.23 -17.56 -22.81
N ALA A 59 11.27 -16.75 -23.11
CA ALA A 59 11.16 -15.29 -23.13
C ALA A 59 10.21 -14.80 -24.23
N GLU A 60 9.41 -13.77 -23.90
CA GLU A 60 8.56 -13.05 -24.86
C GLU A 60 7.51 -13.93 -25.56
N ILE A 61 7.07 -15.04 -24.96
CA ILE A 61 5.93 -15.82 -25.48
C ILE A 61 4.67 -14.95 -25.39
N PRO A 62 3.90 -14.83 -26.51
CA PRO A 62 2.68 -14.05 -26.51
C PRO A 62 1.56 -14.73 -25.69
N PRO A 63 0.50 -13.97 -25.30
CA PRO A 63 -0.64 -14.53 -24.57
C PRO A 63 -1.30 -15.70 -25.30
N MET A 64 -1.94 -16.61 -24.56
CA MET A 64 -2.51 -17.86 -25.06
C MET A 64 -3.52 -17.71 -26.21
N TRP A 65 -4.12 -16.52 -26.37
CA TRP A 65 -5.07 -16.22 -27.45
C TRP A 65 -4.41 -15.63 -28.70
N ALA A 66 -3.10 -15.37 -28.68
CA ALA A 66 -2.35 -14.85 -29.81
C ALA A 66 -1.63 -15.96 -30.58
N GLU A 67 -1.28 -15.69 -31.82
CA GLU A 67 -0.51 -16.63 -32.66
C GLU A 67 0.87 -16.88 -32.03
N GLY A 68 1.22 -18.15 -31.81
CA GLY A 68 2.44 -18.54 -31.08
C GLY A 68 2.28 -18.60 -29.54
N GLY A 69 1.08 -18.32 -29.00
CA GLY A 69 0.81 -18.37 -27.56
C GLY A 69 0.82 -19.80 -27.02
N ASN A 70 1.13 -19.95 -25.73
CA ASN A 70 1.17 -21.22 -25.00
C ASN A 70 0.16 -21.22 -23.85
N ALA A 71 -0.64 -22.30 -23.74
CA ALA A 71 -1.63 -22.45 -22.67
C ALA A 71 -1.00 -22.52 -21.26
N SER A 72 0.27 -22.85 -21.13
CA SER A 72 1.01 -22.82 -19.87
C SER A 72 1.23 -21.40 -19.35
N PHE A 73 1.21 -20.41 -20.22
CA PHE A 73 1.40 -18.99 -19.91
C PHE A 73 0.19 -18.16 -20.36
N PRO A 74 -0.89 -18.09 -19.57
CA PRO A 74 -2.15 -17.47 -20.00
C PRO A 74 -2.02 -16.04 -20.49
N LEU A 75 -1.17 -15.22 -19.87
CA LEU A 75 -0.87 -13.84 -20.27
C LEU A 75 0.47 -13.70 -21.03
N GLY A 76 1.12 -14.83 -21.34
CA GLY A 76 2.45 -14.84 -21.92
C GLY A 76 3.56 -14.68 -20.89
N THR A 77 4.78 -14.48 -21.36
CA THR A 77 5.98 -14.34 -20.54
C THR A 77 6.66 -12.99 -20.72
N ASP A 78 7.47 -12.59 -19.74
CA ASP A 78 8.29 -11.39 -19.84
C ASP A 78 9.63 -11.66 -20.54
N ALA A 79 10.47 -10.64 -20.69
CA ALA A 79 11.80 -10.74 -21.30
C ALA A 79 12.78 -11.66 -20.54
N GLN A 80 12.39 -12.14 -19.36
CA GLN A 80 13.17 -13.05 -18.52
C GLN A 80 12.59 -14.48 -18.50
N GLY A 81 11.54 -14.75 -19.29
CA GLY A 81 10.85 -16.05 -19.34
C GLY A 81 9.89 -16.29 -18.16
N ARG A 82 9.57 -15.26 -17.35
CA ARG A 82 8.65 -15.42 -16.21
C ARG A 82 7.21 -15.29 -16.66
N ASP A 83 6.31 -16.12 -16.13
CA ASP A 83 4.87 -16.01 -16.35
C ASP A 83 4.32 -14.67 -15.87
N MET A 84 3.73 -13.90 -16.79
CA MET A 84 3.21 -12.57 -16.50
C MET A 84 2.04 -12.61 -15.52
N LEU A 85 1.14 -13.59 -15.60
CA LEU A 85 0.01 -13.71 -14.69
C LEU A 85 0.48 -13.95 -13.25
N SER A 86 1.41 -14.87 -13.06
CA SER A 86 2.01 -15.16 -11.76
C SER A 86 2.75 -13.95 -11.19
N THR A 87 3.56 -13.29 -12.02
CA THR A 87 4.28 -12.07 -11.63
C THR A 87 3.34 -10.95 -11.18
N MET A 88 2.21 -10.75 -11.87
CA MET A 88 1.19 -9.78 -11.49
C MET A 88 0.54 -10.11 -10.15
N LEU A 89 0.15 -11.38 -9.92
CA LEU A 89 -0.49 -11.81 -8.67
C LEU A 89 0.43 -11.64 -7.46
N TYR A 90 1.68 -12.09 -7.57
CA TYR A 90 2.67 -11.93 -6.51
C TYR A 90 3.07 -10.47 -6.30
N GLY A 91 3.24 -9.69 -7.37
CA GLY A 91 3.54 -8.26 -7.31
C GLY A 91 2.42 -7.47 -6.64
N MET A 92 1.15 -7.80 -6.93
CA MET A 92 -0.01 -7.18 -6.28
C MET A 92 -0.03 -7.45 -4.78
N ARG A 93 0.30 -8.68 -4.34
CA ARG A 93 0.42 -9.02 -2.92
C ARG A 93 1.45 -8.15 -2.21
N VAL A 94 2.64 -8.02 -2.79
CA VAL A 94 3.72 -7.17 -2.24
C VAL A 94 3.29 -5.71 -2.18
N SER A 95 2.64 -5.20 -3.24
CA SER A 95 2.14 -3.83 -3.30
C SER A 95 1.10 -3.53 -2.22
N ILE A 96 0.16 -4.46 -1.97
CA ILE A 96 -0.86 -4.33 -0.92
C ILE A 96 -0.20 -4.31 0.46
N ILE A 97 0.77 -5.18 0.73
CA ILE A 97 1.49 -5.22 2.01
C ILE A 97 2.24 -3.91 2.26
N ILE A 98 2.97 -3.42 1.24
CA ILE A 98 3.70 -2.15 1.35
C ILE A 98 2.72 -1.00 1.56
N GLY A 99 1.65 -0.92 0.77
CA GLY A 99 0.66 0.15 0.87
C GLY A 99 -0.03 0.19 2.24
N LEU A 100 -0.53 -0.94 2.72
CA LEU A 100 -1.20 -1.01 4.03
C LEU A 100 -0.22 -0.73 5.18
N GLY A 101 1.00 -1.26 5.11
CA GLY A 101 2.03 -1.02 6.10
C GLY A 101 2.45 0.46 6.16
N ALA A 102 2.66 1.08 5.01
CA ALA A 102 3.00 2.51 4.92
C ALA A 102 1.85 3.40 5.43
N VAL A 103 0.60 3.12 5.04
CA VAL A 103 -0.59 3.86 5.54
C VAL A 103 -0.74 3.72 7.04
N ALA A 104 -0.55 2.54 7.60
CA ALA A 104 -0.61 2.33 9.05
C ALA A 104 0.45 3.15 9.79
N LEU A 105 1.69 3.15 9.29
CA LEU A 105 2.79 3.89 9.90
C LEU A 105 2.59 5.42 9.79
N GLN A 106 2.25 5.93 8.61
CA GLN A 106 2.03 7.37 8.40
C GLN A 106 0.79 7.88 9.17
N ALA A 107 -0.28 7.08 9.25
CA ALA A 107 -1.46 7.44 10.04
C ALA A 107 -1.12 7.47 11.54
N MET A 108 -0.41 6.46 12.05
CA MET A 108 0.00 6.42 13.45
C MET A 108 0.86 7.65 13.82
N LEU A 109 1.90 7.92 13.05
CA LEU A 109 2.78 9.08 13.28
C LEU A 109 2.03 10.40 13.09
N GLY A 110 1.27 10.53 12.02
CA GLY A 110 0.52 11.74 11.72
C GLY A 110 -0.55 12.06 12.76
N ILE A 111 -1.29 11.06 13.23
CA ILE A 111 -2.29 11.22 14.30
C ILE A 111 -1.60 11.68 15.59
N LEU A 112 -0.53 11.00 16.01
CA LEU A 112 0.21 11.39 17.21
C LEU A 112 0.73 12.82 17.13
N VAL A 113 1.47 13.14 16.06
CA VAL A 113 2.03 14.49 15.88
C VAL A 113 0.94 15.55 15.76
N GLY A 114 -0.13 15.27 15.01
CA GLY A 114 -1.27 16.18 14.87
C GLY A 114 -2.00 16.46 16.17
N LEU A 115 -2.23 15.41 17.00
CA LEU A 115 -2.81 15.56 18.33
C LEU A 115 -1.93 16.41 19.25
N PHE A 116 -0.62 16.10 19.34
CA PHE A 116 0.31 16.88 20.16
C PHE A 116 0.37 18.34 19.70
N SER A 117 0.48 18.58 18.40
CA SER A 117 0.52 19.91 17.81
C SER A 117 -0.76 20.71 18.11
N GLY A 118 -1.93 20.14 17.86
CA GLY A 118 -3.21 20.79 18.11
C GLY A 118 -3.51 21.03 19.61
N TYR A 119 -3.15 20.05 20.47
CA TYR A 119 -3.42 20.14 21.89
C TYR A 119 -2.53 21.15 22.61
N PHE A 120 -1.21 21.06 22.48
CA PHE A 120 -0.27 21.95 23.17
C PHE A 120 -0.18 23.34 22.51
N GLY A 121 -0.37 23.42 21.18
CA GLY A 121 -0.36 24.70 20.45
C GLY A 121 0.97 25.46 20.54
N ARG A 122 0.92 26.79 20.27
CA ARG A 122 2.05 27.72 20.43
C ARG A 122 3.40 27.19 19.91
N LYS A 123 4.41 27.06 20.78
CA LYS A 123 5.78 26.66 20.43
C LYS A 123 5.86 25.21 19.93
N VAL A 124 5.10 24.28 20.55
CA VAL A 124 5.09 22.87 20.15
C VAL A 124 4.51 22.73 18.74
N ASP A 125 3.41 23.39 18.49
CA ASP A 125 2.78 23.44 17.16
C ASP A 125 3.73 24.03 16.11
N ALA A 126 4.35 25.16 16.40
CA ALA A 126 5.28 25.83 15.49
C ALA A 126 6.49 24.93 15.13
N ILE A 127 7.06 24.19 16.10
CA ILE A 127 8.19 23.31 15.84
C ILE A 127 7.75 22.08 15.03
N LEU A 128 6.70 21.38 15.46
CA LEU A 128 6.24 20.16 14.78
C LEU A 128 5.80 20.44 13.33
N MET A 129 5.09 21.54 13.10
CA MET A 129 4.69 21.92 11.75
C MET A 129 5.89 22.37 10.90
N ARG A 130 6.90 22.99 11.50
CA ARG A 130 8.13 23.34 10.76
C ARG A 130 8.89 22.07 10.31
N VAL A 131 8.97 21.05 11.18
CA VAL A 131 9.54 19.75 10.80
C VAL A 131 8.74 19.11 9.66
N ALA A 132 7.40 19.17 9.74
CA ALA A 132 6.52 18.68 8.68
C ALA A 132 6.74 19.44 7.35
N ASP A 133 6.92 20.76 7.40
CA ASP A 133 7.18 21.59 6.21
C ASP A 133 8.53 21.25 5.56
N VAL A 134 9.57 21.07 6.38
CA VAL A 134 10.89 20.64 5.90
C VAL A 134 10.81 19.27 5.25
N GLN A 135 10.11 18.32 5.89
CA GLN A 135 9.91 16.97 5.33
C GLN A 135 9.24 17.00 3.95
N LEU A 136 8.20 17.81 3.79
CA LEU A 136 7.48 17.94 2.51
C LEU A 136 8.28 18.69 1.41
N SER A 137 9.40 19.32 1.77
CA SER A 137 10.29 19.97 0.80
C SER A 137 11.15 18.96 0.03
N PHE A 138 11.27 17.74 0.54
CA PHE A 138 12.03 16.67 -0.12
C PHE A 138 11.09 15.78 -0.92
N SER A 139 11.50 15.40 -2.13
CA SER A 139 10.81 14.40 -2.91
C SER A 139 10.95 13.02 -2.26
N THR A 140 9.82 12.36 -1.98
CA THR A 140 9.78 11.01 -1.42
C THR A 140 10.60 10.01 -2.24
N TYR A 141 10.58 10.14 -3.57
CA TYR A 141 11.36 9.28 -4.47
C TYR A 141 12.88 9.47 -4.29
N MET A 142 13.35 10.72 -4.16
CA MET A 142 14.78 10.97 -3.93
C MET A 142 15.24 10.40 -2.59
N VAL A 143 14.44 10.57 -1.54
CA VAL A 143 14.72 10.00 -0.22
C VAL A 143 14.75 8.47 -0.28
N ALA A 144 13.78 7.86 -0.99
CA ALA A 144 13.71 6.41 -1.14
C ALA A 144 14.94 5.84 -1.87
N ILE A 145 15.35 6.45 -2.98
CA ILE A 145 16.53 6.02 -3.75
C ILE A 145 17.80 6.17 -2.90
N PHE A 146 17.95 7.30 -2.21
CA PHE A 146 19.12 7.59 -1.40
C PHE A 146 19.26 6.62 -0.22
N ILE A 147 18.19 6.42 0.54
CA ILE A 147 18.19 5.47 1.66
C ILE A 147 18.35 4.04 1.15
N GLY A 148 17.69 3.67 0.04
CA GLY A 148 17.84 2.37 -0.58
C GLY A 148 19.28 2.07 -0.97
N ALA A 149 19.97 3.03 -1.57
CA ALA A 149 21.39 2.90 -1.94
C ALA A 149 22.30 2.72 -0.69
N ILE A 150 22.05 3.48 0.38
CA ILE A 150 22.82 3.33 1.63
C ILE A 150 22.60 1.94 2.24
N VAL A 151 21.35 1.48 2.31
CA VAL A 151 21.03 0.17 2.88
C VAL A 151 21.63 -0.95 2.03
N GLN A 152 21.58 -0.84 0.70
CA GLN A 152 22.18 -1.83 -0.21
C GLN A 152 23.69 -1.92 -0.03
N THR A 153 24.37 -0.79 0.16
CA THR A 153 25.83 -0.79 0.40
C THR A 153 26.20 -1.31 1.79
N ALA A 154 25.37 -1.04 2.81
CA ALA A 154 25.63 -1.45 4.19
C ALA A 154 25.37 -2.94 4.43
N PHE A 155 24.31 -3.50 3.86
CA PHE A 155 23.87 -4.89 4.10
C PHE A 155 24.27 -5.86 2.97
N GLY A 156 24.74 -5.36 1.86
CA GLY A 156 25.04 -6.14 0.66
C GLY A 156 23.80 -6.55 -0.13
N VAL A 157 23.99 -6.86 -1.43
CA VAL A 157 22.87 -7.15 -2.35
C VAL A 157 22.04 -8.37 -1.92
N GLY A 158 22.70 -9.40 -1.36
CA GLY A 158 22.01 -10.63 -0.95
C GLY A 158 21.02 -10.43 0.20
N ASN A 159 21.37 -9.61 1.18
CA ASN A 159 20.51 -9.32 2.32
C ASN A 159 19.50 -8.19 2.05
N TYR A 160 19.76 -7.36 1.04
CA TYR A 160 18.88 -6.25 0.67
C TYR A 160 17.46 -6.73 0.32
N ASN A 161 17.33 -7.83 -0.42
CA ASN A 161 16.02 -8.38 -0.81
C ASN A 161 15.13 -8.74 0.38
N ALA A 162 15.73 -9.21 1.49
CA ALA A 162 14.97 -9.54 2.70
C ALA A 162 14.44 -8.31 3.43
N VAL A 163 15.16 -7.17 3.33
CA VAL A 163 14.79 -5.93 4.03
C VAL A 163 14.10 -4.91 3.13
N ALA A 164 14.02 -5.14 1.83
CA ALA A 164 13.48 -4.19 0.86
C ALA A 164 12.01 -3.82 1.15
N VAL A 165 11.15 -4.80 1.44
CA VAL A 165 9.73 -4.55 1.73
C VAL A 165 9.55 -3.74 3.01
N PRO A 166 10.08 -4.13 4.18
CA PRO A 166 9.98 -3.32 5.39
C PRO A 166 10.65 -1.96 5.24
N LEU A 167 11.75 -1.87 4.50
CA LEU A 167 12.42 -0.61 4.22
C LEU A 167 11.51 0.36 3.45
N LEU A 168 10.83 -0.10 2.40
CA LEU A 168 9.88 0.71 1.64
C LEU A 168 8.70 1.16 2.50
N ILE A 169 8.17 0.30 3.36
CA ILE A 169 7.11 0.66 4.31
C ILE A 169 7.57 1.83 5.20
N VAL A 170 8.78 1.73 5.75
CA VAL A 170 9.34 2.76 6.63
C VAL A 170 9.58 4.07 5.86
N ILE A 171 10.19 4.01 4.67
CA ILE A 171 10.47 5.21 3.87
C ILE A 171 9.18 5.94 3.51
N ILE A 172 8.19 5.24 2.94
CA ILE A 172 6.93 5.84 2.51
C ILE A 172 6.14 6.32 3.74
N GLY A 173 6.10 5.54 4.80
CA GLY A 173 5.42 5.90 6.04
C GLY A 173 6.01 7.15 6.71
N LEU A 174 7.34 7.27 6.71
CA LEU A 174 8.03 8.46 7.22
C LEU A 174 7.97 9.66 6.27
N ALA A 175 7.72 9.47 4.99
CA ALA A 175 7.63 10.57 4.04
C ALA A 175 6.28 11.30 4.08
N GLU A 176 5.18 10.59 4.27
CA GLU A 176 3.82 11.12 4.06
C GLU A 176 3.04 11.40 5.35
N TRP A 177 3.60 11.15 6.56
CA TRP A 177 2.94 11.46 7.84
C TRP A 177 2.51 12.93 8.01
N PRO A 178 3.20 13.94 7.41
CA PRO A 178 2.83 15.34 7.61
C PRO A 178 1.42 15.69 7.10
N GLN A 179 0.93 15.01 6.08
CA GLN A 179 -0.43 15.23 5.55
C GLN A 179 -1.49 14.83 6.59
N TYR A 180 -1.30 13.67 7.23
CA TYR A 180 -2.17 13.21 8.32
C TYR A 180 -2.07 14.13 9.53
N ALA A 181 -0.85 14.55 9.90
CA ALA A 181 -0.63 15.46 11.03
C ALA A 181 -1.37 16.80 10.85
N ARG A 182 -1.32 17.38 9.66
CA ARG A 182 -2.03 18.63 9.37
C ARG A 182 -3.55 18.48 9.46
N THR A 183 -4.08 17.36 8.94
CA THR A 183 -5.52 17.08 8.98
C THR A 183 -6.01 16.89 10.42
N VAL A 184 -5.32 16.07 11.20
CA VAL A 184 -5.65 15.83 12.61
C VAL A 184 -5.50 17.09 13.45
N ARG A 185 -4.41 17.86 13.24
CA ARG A 185 -4.23 19.16 13.90
C ARG A 185 -5.39 20.10 13.63
N ALA A 186 -5.83 20.20 12.37
CA ALA A 186 -6.96 21.07 12.01
C ALA A 186 -8.24 20.66 12.75
N SER A 187 -8.53 19.36 12.83
CA SER A 187 -9.66 18.81 13.57
C SER A 187 -9.58 19.12 15.08
N VAL A 188 -8.40 18.91 15.69
CA VAL A 188 -8.17 19.21 17.12
C VAL A 188 -8.37 20.71 17.41
N LEU A 189 -7.87 21.59 16.55
CA LEU A 189 -8.04 23.04 16.71
C LEU A 189 -9.50 23.47 16.54
N ALA A 190 -10.28 22.78 15.70
CA ALA A 190 -11.71 23.04 15.54
C ALA A 190 -12.49 22.64 16.79
N GLU A 191 -12.25 21.42 17.30
CA GLU A 191 -12.90 20.89 18.50
C GLU A 191 -12.55 21.70 19.76
N LYS A 192 -11.31 22.13 19.90
CA LYS A 192 -10.85 22.93 21.03
C LYS A 192 -11.51 24.30 21.16
N LYS A 193 -12.18 24.78 20.11
CA LYS A 193 -12.92 26.04 20.10
C LYS A 193 -14.40 25.86 20.49
N GLN A 194 -14.86 24.63 20.68
CA GLN A 194 -16.24 24.37 21.09
C GLN A 194 -16.46 24.71 22.57
N GLU A 195 -17.66 25.22 22.91
CA GLU A 195 -17.99 25.71 24.26
C GLU A 195 -18.01 24.61 25.35
N TYR A 196 -17.99 23.34 24.96
CA TYR A 196 -18.01 22.20 25.90
C TYR A 196 -16.61 21.66 26.25
N VAL A 197 -15.54 22.24 25.76
CA VAL A 197 -14.13 21.94 26.09
C VAL A 197 -13.55 23.07 26.93
#